data_7713aae9e40e504ded9fc6be6d5a84d8
#
_entry.id   7713aae9e40e504ded9fc6be6d5a84d8
#
_cell.length_a   1.000
_cell.length_b   1.000
_cell.length_c   1.000
_cell.angle_alpha   90.00
_cell.angle_beta   90.00
_cell.angle_gamma   90.00
#
_symmetry.space_group_name_H-M   'P 1'
#
loop_
_entity.id
_entity.type
_entity.pdbx_description
1 polymer ?
#
loop_
_entity_poly.entity_id
_entity_poly.type
_entity_poly.pdbx_seq_one_letter_code
_entity_poly.pdbx_strand_id
1 'polypeptide(L)'
;MKKLTLVATALLLAAAASFTALDDPTIVAIFDFANTADIETGKLAVERGQSQKVRDFGAMIARDHTGVRQMGRDLAKKLGVTPTPPADDAAKVAHAAAMKQLSTIKASEFDVAFLRHEAAFHKSVIDAINSTLLPAIQNAELRALVVKVVPAFEAHRFAAQHIEKELTDK
;
A
#
# COMPACT_ATOMS: atom_id res chain seq x y z
N MET A 1 68.95 15.19 13.88
CA MET A 1 67.62 14.84 14.42
C MET A 1 66.64 14.75 13.24
N LYS A 2 66.37 13.55 12.77
CA LYS A 2 65.47 13.30 11.61
C LYS A 2 64.06 13.11 12.12
N LYS A 3 63.14 14.01 11.74
CA LYS A 3 61.70 13.89 12.06
C LYS A 3 61.04 12.87 11.09
N LEU A 4 60.57 11.76 11.63
CA LEU A 4 59.78 10.77 10.92
C LEU A 4 58.33 11.24 10.88
N THR A 5 57.83 11.56 9.68
CA THR A 5 56.40 11.96 9.48
C THR A 5 55.65 10.67 9.16
N LEU A 6 54.79 10.22 10.09
CA LEU A 6 53.88 9.13 9.90
C LEU A 6 52.70 9.61 9.04
N VAL A 7 52.57 9.10 7.82
CA VAL A 7 51.42 9.28 6.97
C VAL A 7 50.39 8.19 7.32
N ALA A 8 49.35 8.59 8.04
CA ALA A 8 48.21 7.71 8.30
C ALA A 8 47.27 7.70 7.09
N THR A 9 47.31 6.63 6.32
CA THR A 9 46.39 6.39 5.21
C THR A 9 45.06 5.92 5.82
N ALA A 10 44.08 6.81 5.93
CA ALA A 10 42.73 6.44 6.31
C ALA A 10 42.06 5.72 5.13
N LEU A 11 41.84 4.41 5.27
CA LEU A 11 41.09 3.58 4.34
C LEU A 11 39.59 3.87 4.63
N LEU A 12 38.95 4.75 3.83
CA LEU A 12 37.50 4.90 3.84
C LEU A 12 36.91 3.66 3.19
N LEU A 13 36.43 2.69 4.01
CA LEU A 13 35.50 1.68 3.57
C LEU A 13 34.15 2.37 3.32
N ALA A 14 33.87 2.74 2.07
CA ALA A 14 32.54 3.11 1.63
C ALA A 14 31.70 1.80 1.66
N ALA A 15 30.93 1.61 2.72
CA ALA A 15 29.86 0.63 2.74
C ALA A 15 28.83 1.09 1.69
N ALA A 16 28.92 0.55 0.49
CA ALA A 16 27.86 0.66 -0.51
C ALA A 16 26.66 -0.08 0.06
N ALA A 17 25.69 0.67 0.62
CA ALA A 17 24.38 0.12 0.89
C ALA A 17 23.83 -0.32 -0.47
N SER A 18 23.82 -1.62 -0.71
CA SER A 18 23.18 -2.21 -1.88
C SER A 18 21.67 -1.96 -1.70
N PHE A 19 21.15 -0.89 -2.30
CA PHE A 19 19.74 -0.77 -2.56
C PHE A 19 19.42 -1.92 -3.53
N THR A 20 18.92 -3.02 -2.99
CA THR A 20 18.35 -4.05 -3.86
C THR A 20 17.17 -3.42 -4.58
N ALA A 21 17.29 -3.24 -5.89
CA ALA A 21 16.18 -2.79 -6.72
C ALA A 21 14.99 -3.74 -6.48
N LEU A 22 13.78 -3.17 -6.41
CA LEU A 22 12.57 -3.98 -6.31
C LEU A 22 12.49 -4.94 -7.49
N ASP A 23 12.29 -6.21 -7.20
CA ASP A 23 12.08 -7.26 -8.20
C ASP A 23 10.59 -7.65 -8.29
N ASP A 24 10.23 -8.37 -9.35
CA ASP A 24 8.84 -8.78 -9.56
C ASP A 24 8.27 -9.62 -8.39
N PRO A 25 9.01 -10.58 -7.76
CA PRO A 25 8.54 -11.27 -6.55
C PRO A 25 8.18 -10.33 -5.40
N THR A 26 9.00 -9.31 -5.16
CA THR A 26 8.74 -8.32 -4.11
C THR A 26 7.55 -7.43 -4.46
N ILE A 27 7.43 -7.02 -5.73
CA ILE A 27 6.30 -6.22 -6.21
C ILE A 27 4.98 -7.00 -6.10
N VAL A 28 4.97 -8.29 -6.43
CA VAL A 28 3.79 -9.16 -6.24
C VAL A 28 3.40 -9.25 -4.76
N ALA A 29 4.37 -9.35 -3.85
CA ALA A 29 4.09 -9.37 -2.42
C ALA A 29 3.51 -8.04 -1.92
N ILE A 30 4.05 -6.91 -2.37
CA ILE A 30 3.52 -5.56 -2.08
C ILE A 30 2.08 -5.42 -2.61
N PHE A 31 1.83 -5.88 -3.85
CA PHE A 31 0.51 -5.85 -4.46
C PHE A 31 -0.51 -6.67 -3.68
N ASP A 32 -0.16 -7.90 -3.28
CA ASP A 32 -1.03 -8.76 -2.45
C ASP A 32 -1.34 -8.12 -1.10
N PHE A 33 -0.31 -7.53 -0.45
CA PHE A 33 -0.47 -6.87 0.84
C PHE A 33 -1.35 -5.62 0.76
N ALA A 34 -1.14 -4.74 -0.22
CA ALA A 34 -1.95 -3.53 -0.38
C ALA A 34 -3.44 -3.86 -0.53
N ASN A 35 -3.77 -4.86 -1.38
CA ASN A 35 -5.15 -5.32 -1.53
C ASN A 35 -5.69 -5.99 -0.24
N THR A 36 -4.83 -6.68 0.53
CA THR A 36 -5.24 -7.27 1.81
C THR A 36 -5.60 -6.18 2.83
N ALA A 37 -4.81 -5.11 2.89
CA ALA A 37 -5.06 -3.98 3.76
C ALA A 37 -6.43 -3.33 3.49
N ASP A 38 -6.76 -3.06 2.22
CA ASP A 38 -8.07 -2.51 1.83
C ASP A 38 -9.23 -3.46 2.13
N ILE A 39 -9.04 -4.77 1.98
CA ILE A 39 -10.06 -5.76 2.36
C ILE A 39 -10.35 -5.70 3.86
N GLU A 40 -9.32 -5.54 4.68
CA GLU A 40 -9.45 -5.50 6.14
C GLU A 40 -10.11 -4.20 6.60
N THR A 41 -9.69 -3.06 6.09
CA THR A 41 -10.31 -1.76 6.41
C THR A 41 -11.75 -1.67 5.91
N GLY A 42 -12.03 -2.17 4.70
CA GLY A 42 -13.38 -2.24 4.15
C GLY A 42 -14.33 -3.09 5.01
N LYS A 43 -13.87 -4.25 5.49
CA LYS A 43 -14.65 -5.09 6.42
C LYS A 43 -14.92 -4.38 7.74
N LEU A 44 -13.91 -3.70 8.29
CA LEU A 44 -14.08 -2.90 9.50
C LEU A 44 -15.12 -1.79 9.31
N ALA A 45 -15.18 -1.18 8.12
CA ALA A 45 -16.19 -0.17 7.82
C ALA A 45 -17.61 -0.75 7.72
N VAL A 46 -17.76 -1.97 7.22
CA VAL A 46 -19.05 -2.68 7.25
C VAL A 46 -19.52 -2.90 8.69
N GLU A 47 -18.60 -3.25 9.58
CA GLU A 47 -18.91 -3.55 10.99
C GLU A 47 -19.17 -2.29 11.82
N ARG A 48 -18.38 -1.22 11.62
CA ARG A 48 -18.35 -0.04 12.48
C ARG A 48 -19.00 1.21 11.91
N GLY A 49 -19.17 1.29 10.60
CA GLY A 49 -19.72 2.46 9.93
C GLY A 49 -21.10 2.85 10.46
N GLN A 50 -21.25 4.11 10.83
CA GLN A 50 -22.52 4.66 11.32
C GLN A 50 -23.46 4.99 10.17
N SER A 51 -22.91 5.59 9.11
CA SER A 51 -23.63 5.89 7.87
C SER A 51 -23.77 4.66 6.98
N GLN A 52 -24.94 4.47 6.37
CA GLN A 52 -25.13 3.43 5.35
C GLN A 52 -24.15 3.61 4.19
N LYS A 53 -23.90 4.86 3.76
CA LYS A 53 -22.94 5.15 2.69
C LYS A 53 -21.53 4.63 3.01
N VAL A 54 -21.09 4.73 4.26
CA VAL A 54 -19.78 4.23 4.70
C VAL A 54 -19.75 2.70 4.70
N ARG A 55 -20.79 2.05 5.18
CA ARG A 55 -20.91 0.59 5.14
C ARG A 55 -20.90 0.05 3.70
N ASP A 56 -21.66 0.70 2.82
CA ASP A 56 -21.75 0.31 1.40
C ASP A 56 -20.40 0.53 0.68
N PHE A 57 -19.72 1.64 0.97
CA PHE A 57 -18.38 1.92 0.45
C PHE A 57 -17.37 0.89 0.96
N GLY A 58 -17.39 0.55 2.26
CA GLY A 58 -16.54 -0.49 2.84
C GLY A 58 -16.77 -1.87 2.19
N ALA A 59 -18.04 -2.24 1.95
CA ALA A 59 -18.39 -3.48 1.28
C ALA A 59 -17.89 -3.50 -0.18
N MET A 60 -17.97 -2.37 -0.88
CA MET A 60 -17.46 -2.20 -2.24
C MET A 60 -15.93 -2.38 -2.27
N ILE A 61 -15.19 -1.67 -1.40
CA ILE A 61 -13.74 -1.78 -1.27
C ILE A 61 -13.33 -3.23 -1.01
N ALA A 62 -13.92 -3.89 0.00
CA ALA A 62 -13.58 -5.26 0.34
C ALA A 62 -13.81 -6.24 -0.82
N ARG A 63 -14.90 -6.08 -1.57
CA ARG A 63 -15.23 -6.91 -2.74
C ARG A 63 -14.23 -6.68 -3.88
N ASP A 64 -14.01 -5.44 -4.25
CA ASP A 64 -13.21 -5.06 -5.42
C ASP A 64 -11.75 -5.45 -5.21
N HIS A 65 -11.17 -5.15 -4.04
CA HIS A 65 -9.82 -5.55 -3.69
C HIS A 65 -9.64 -7.07 -3.51
N THR A 66 -10.69 -7.80 -3.11
CA THR A 66 -10.66 -9.27 -3.15
C THR A 66 -10.46 -9.78 -4.58
N GLY A 67 -11.18 -9.21 -5.55
CA GLY A 67 -11.04 -9.57 -6.96
C GLY A 67 -9.65 -9.21 -7.51
N VAL A 68 -9.18 -8.00 -7.23
CA VAL A 68 -7.85 -7.53 -7.66
C VAL A 68 -6.73 -8.39 -7.06
N ARG A 69 -6.81 -8.71 -5.77
CA ARG A 69 -5.85 -9.60 -5.10
C ARG A 69 -5.83 -10.99 -5.76
N GLN A 70 -6.99 -11.53 -6.08
CA GLN A 70 -7.07 -12.83 -6.75
C GLN A 70 -6.41 -12.79 -8.14
N MET A 71 -6.62 -11.73 -8.93
CA MET A 71 -5.93 -11.56 -10.21
C MET A 71 -4.40 -11.56 -10.05
N GLY A 72 -3.88 -10.89 -9.01
CA GLY A 72 -2.44 -10.89 -8.72
C GLY A 72 -1.90 -12.27 -8.36
N ARG A 73 -2.63 -13.02 -7.53
CA ARG A 73 -2.27 -14.39 -7.14
C ARG A 73 -2.29 -15.38 -8.30
N ASP A 74 -3.30 -15.28 -9.16
CA ASP A 74 -3.42 -16.12 -10.35
C ASP A 74 -2.29 -15.82 -11.33
N LEU A 75 -1.94 -14.55 -11.51
CA LEU A 75 -0.81 -14.16 -12.33
C LEU A 75 0.52 -14.66 -11.75
N ALA A 76 0.77 -14.50 -10.46
CA ALA A 76 1.98 -15.00 -9.80
C ALA A 76 2.13 -16.53 -10.01
N LYS A 77 1.03 -17.28 -9.82
CA LYS A 77 0.99 -18.72 -10.08
C LYS A 77 1.29 -19.05 -11.55
N LYS A 78 0.67 -18.33 -12.50
CA LYS A 78 0.92 -18.51 -13.94
C LYS A 78 2.39 -18.29 -14.30
N LEU A 79 3.02 -17.27 -13.71
CA LEU A 79 4.41 -16.90 -13.98
C LEU A 79 5.41 -17.74 -13.19
N GLY A 80 4.99 -18.61 -12.27
CA GLY A 80 5.87 -19.37 -11.37
C GLY A 80 6.61 -18.46 -10.38
N VAL A 81 6.08 -17.28 -10.08
CA VAL A 81 6.67 -16.31 -9.15
C VAL A 81 6.18 -16.59 -7.74
N THR A 82 7.12 -16.76 -6.80
CA THR A 82 6.82 -16.84 -5.37
C THR A 82 6.92 -15.46 -4.76
N PRO A 83 5.82 -14.90 -4.20
CA PRO A 83 5.87 -13.59 -3.57
C PRO A 83 6.90 -13.54 -2.43
N THR A 84 7.76 -12.53 -2.42
CA THR A 84 8.80 -12.33 -1.41
C THR A 84 8.60 -10.98 -0.74
N PRO A 85 8.03 -10.94 0.50
CA PRO A 85 7.82 -9.68 1.20
C PRO A 85 9.13 -8.89 1.36
N PRO A 86 9.07 -7.53 1.33
CA PRO A 86 10.22 -6.69 1.64
C PRO A 86 10.80 -7.04 3.02
N ALA A 87 12.13 -6.95 3.17
CA ALA A 87 12.80 -7.18 4.46
C ALA A 87 12.38 -6.14 5.51
N ASP A 88 12.11 -4.90 5.06
CA ASP A 88 11.53 -3.84 5.88
C ASP A 88 10.03 -3.75 5.57
N ASP A 89 9.21 -4.21 6.52
CA ASP A 89 7.76 -4.28 6.34
C ASP A 89 7.05 -3.09 6.99
N ALA A 90 7.56 -1.88 6.73
CA ALA A 90 7.00 -0.62 7.23
C ALA A 90 5.52 -0.48 6.88
N ALA A 91 5.09 -0.99 5.72
CA ALA A 91 3.70 -0.97 5.30
C ALA A 91 2.79 -1.79 6.23
N LYS A 92 3.22 -2.98 6.66
CA LYS A 92 2.46 -3.80 7.63
C LYS A 92 2.38 -3.13 9.00
N VAL A 93 3.47 -2.52 9.45
CA VAL A 93 3.48 -1.78 10.73
C VAL A 93 2.51 -0.61 10.67
N ALA A 94 2.54 0.17 9.57
CA ALA A 94 1.64 1.29 9.37
C ALA A 94 0.17 0.84 9.29
N HIS A 95 -0.13 -0.24 8.56
CA HIS A 95 -1.48 -0.81 8.47
C HIS A 95 -1.98 -1.30 9.84
N ALA A 96 -1.17 -2.03 10.60
CA ALA A 96 -1.54 -2.48 11.94
C ALA A 96 -1.86 -1.31 12.88
N ALA A 97 -1.09 -0.21 12.79
CA ALA A 97 -1.35 1.01 13.55
C ALA A 97 -2.67 1.67 13.13
N ALA A 98 -2.94 1.77 11.82
CA ALA A 98 -4.19 2.31 11.28
C ALA A 98 -5.40 1.48 11.71
N MET A 99 -5.32 0.15 11.60
CA MET A 99 -6.37 -0.78 12.06
C MET A 99 -6.64 -0.64 13.56
N LYS A 100 -5.60 -0.53 14.37
CA LYS A 100 -5.74 -0.28 15.80
C LYS A 100 -6.45 1.05 16.07
N GLN A 101 -6.05 2.12 15.40
CA GLN A 101 -6.69 3.43 15.54
C GLN A 101 -8.16 3.37 15.12
N LEU A 102 -8.46 2.85 13.94
CA LEU A 102 -9.83 2.75 13.42
C LEU A 102 -10.72 1.84 14.28
N SER A 103 -10.17 0.76 14.86
CA SER A 103 -10.94 -0.13 15.72
C SER A 103 -11.25 0.44 17.12
N THR A 104 -10.50 1.43 17.59
CA THR A 104 -10.64 1.99 18.94
C THR A 104 -11.24 3.41 18.97
N ILE A 105 -11.28 4.12 17.83
CA ILE A 105 -11.87 5.46 17.74
C ILE A 105 -13.37 5.42 18.09
N LYS A 106 -13.90 6.53 18.61
CA LYS A 106 -15.34 6.65 18.94
C LYS A 106 -16.20 6.42 17.72
N ALA A 107 -17.36 5.79 17.91
CA ALA A 107 -18.29 5.52 16.82
C ALA A 107 -18.67 6.79 16.04
N SER A 108 -18.89 7.91 16.73
CA SER A 108 -19.24 9.21 16.10
C SER A 108 -18.13 9.80 15.21
N GLU A 109 -16.89 9.34 15.36
CA GLU A 109 -15.73 9.83 14.63
C GLU A 109 -15.27 8.83 13.54
N PHE A 110 -15.80 7.60 13.59
CA PHE A 110 -15.33 6.50 12.76
C PHE A 110 -15.46 6.77 11.26
N ASP A 111 -16.65 7.21 10.82
CA ASP A 111 -16.97 7.38 9.40
C ASP A 111 -15.98 8.33 8.71
N VAL A 112 -15.76 9.50 9.30
CA VAL A 112 -14.83 10.50 8.76
C VAL A 112 -13.39 10.01 8.83
N ALA A 113 -12.99 9.36 9.92
CA ALA A 113 -11.64 8.83 10.08
C ALA A 113 -11.35 7.72 9.06
N PHE A 114 -12.28 6.80 8.83
CA PHE A 114 -12.17 5.75 7.82
C PHE A 114 -12.05 6.34 6.41
N LEU A 115 -12.93 7.26 6.03
CA LEU A 115 -12.90 7.87 4.69
C LEU A 115 -11.60 8.64 4.41
N ARG A 116 -11.08 9.36 5.42
CA ARG A 116 -9.78 10.03 5.33
C ARG A 116 -8.64 9.03 5.19
N HIS A 117 -8.69 7.94 5.94
CA HIS A 117 -7.71 6.85 5.82
C HIS A 117 -7.71 6.28 4.40
N GLU A 118 -8.87 5.91 3.87
CA GLU A 118 -9.01 5.35 2.52
C GLU A 118 -8.50 6.31 1.44
N ALA A 119 -8.87 7.58 1.51
CA ALA A 119 -8.41 8.58 0.55
C ALA A 119 -6.88 8.75 0.59
N ALA A 120 -6.28 8.77 1.78
CA ALA A 120 -4.83 8.89 1.97
C ALA A 120 -4.09 7.61 1.55
N PHE A 121 -4.61 6.44 1.91
CA PHE A 121 -4.02 5.15 1.56
C PHE A 121 -4.01 4.95 0.05
N HIS A 122 -5.14 5.12 -0.63
CA HIS A 122 -5.22 5.02 -2.09
C HIS A 122 -4.28 6.00 -2.79
N LYS A 123 -4.20 7.26 -2.29
CA LYS A 123 -3.22 8.21 -2.84
C LYS A 123 -1.79 7.69 -2.72
N SER A 124 -1.42 7.20 -1.54
CA SER A 124 -0.08 6.67 -1.29
C SER A 124 0.25 5.46 -2.19
N VAL A 125 -0.72 4.54 -2.37
CA VAL A 125 -0.56 3.37 -3.24
C VAL A 125 -0.41 3.81 -4.71
N ILE A 126 -1.24 4.75 -5.20
CA ILE A 126 -1.15 5.26 -6.58
C ILE A 126 0.20 5.96 -6.81
N ASP A 127 0.65 6.79 -5.87
CA ASP A 127 1.95 7.45 -5.94
C ASP A 127 3.09 6.42 -5.99
N ALA A 128 3.06 5.39 -5.15
CA ALA A 128 4.05 4.31 -5.14
C ALA A 128 4.02 3.49 -6.44
N ILE A 129 2.83 3.19 -6.98
CA ILE A 129 2.69 2.51 -8.27
C ILE A 129 3.42 3.31 -9.36
N ASN A 130 3.13 4.60 -9.46
CA ASN A 130 3.66 5.43 -10.56
C ASN A 130 5.16 5.73 -10.41
N SER A 131 5.62 6.04 -9.20
CA SER A 131 6.99 6.49 -8.96
C SER A 131 7.99 5.36 -8.71
N THR A 132 7.54 4.21 -8.23
CA THR A 132 8.43 3.17 -7.72
C THR A 132 8.17 1.80 -8.36
N LEU A 133 6.91 1.32 -8.35
CA LEU A 133 6.64 -0.05 -8.78
C LEU A 133 6.69 -0.19 -10.30
N LEU A 134 5.96 0.63 -11.04
CA LEU A 134 5.93 0.57 -12.51
C LEU A 134 7.32 0.70 -13.14
N PRO A 135 8.22 1.61 -12.70
CA PRO A 135 9.58 1.66 -13.22
C PRO A 135 10.39 0.37 -12.96
N ALA A 136 10.14 -0.32 -11.85
CA ALA A 136 10.89 -1.50 -11.42
C ALA A 136 10.38 -2.83 -12.03
N ILE A 137 9.08 -2.91 -12.41
CA ILE A 137 8.48 -4.13 -12.97
C ILE A 137 9.18 -4.52 -14.28
N GLN A 138 9.67 -5.76 -14.33
CA GLN A 138 10.31 -6.35 -15.52
C GLN A 138 9.34 -7.20 -16.35
N ASN A 139 8.43 -7.93 -15.71
CA ASN A 139 7.45 -8.76 -16.39
C ASN A 139 6.33 -7.94 -17.02
N ALA A 140 6.09 -8.11 -18.32
CA ALA A 140 5.10 -7.34 -19.08
C ALA A 140 3.65 -7.61 -18.61
N GLU A 141 3.32 -8.84 -18.22
CA GLU A 141 1.97 -9.19 -17.74
C GLU A 141 1.70 -8.60 -16.36
N LEU A 142 2.72 -8.59 -15.47
CA LEU A 142 2.61 -7.93 -14.16
C LEU A 142 2.43 -6.41 -14.35
N ARG A 143 3.21 -5.79 -15.23
CA ARG A 143 3.04 -4.39 -15.59
C ARG A 143 1.62 -4.09 -16.10
N ALA A 144 1.11 -4.92 -17.03
CA ALA A 144 -0.22 -4.75 -17.58
C ALA A 144 -1.31 -4.87 -16.51
N LEU A 145 -1.18 -5.81 -15.56
CA LEU A 145 -2.11 -5.94 -14.44
C LEU A 145 -2.10 -4.69 -13.55
N VAL A 146 -0.91 -4.22 -13.16
CA VAL A 146 -0.77 -3.03 -12.29
C VAL A 146 -1.36 -1.80 -12.97
N VAL A 147 -1.07 -1.56 -14.25
CA VAL A 147 -1.66 -0.44 -15.02
C VAL A 147 -3.19 -0.55 -15.10
N LYS A 148 -3.71 -1.77 -15.30
CA LYS A 148 -5.16 -2.02 -15.43
C LYS A 148 -5.95 -1.63 -14.18
N VAL A 149 -5.39 -1.78 -12.99
CA VAL A 149 -6.12 -1.55 -11.73
C VAL A 149 -6.07 -0.11 -11.23
N VAL A 150 -5.12 0.71 -11.68
CA VAL A 150 -4.95 2.11 -11.24
C VAL A 150 -6.23 2.94 -11.34
N PRO A 151 -7.01 2.90 -12.46
CA PRO A 151 -8.24 3.69 -12.55
C PRO A 151 -9.28 3.35 -11.46
N ALA A 152 -9.36 2.08 -11.04
CA ALA A 152 -10.26 1.68 -9.96
C ALA A 152 -9.79 2.26 -8.61
N PHE A 153 -8.49 2.27 -8.35
CA PHE A 153 -7.92 2.86 -7.13
C PHE A 153 -8.16 4.38 -7.09
N GLU A 154 -8.03 5.06 -8.23
CA GLU A 154 -8.40 6.48 -8.32
C GLU A 154 -9.89 6.70 -8.04
N ALA A 155 -10.76 5.87 -8.60
CA ALA A 155 -12.20 5.95 -8.35
C ALA A 155 -12.54 5.74 -6.87
N HIS A 156 -11.90 4.78 -6.18
CA HIS A 156 -12.07 4.57 -4.74
C HIS A 156 -11.63 5.80 -3.94
N ARG A 157 -10.47 6.37 -4.26
CA ARG A 157 -9.98 7.59 -3.61
C ARG A 157 -10.98 8.74 -3.73
N PHE A 158 -11.49 8.98 -4.93
CA PHE A 158 -12.46 10.06 -5.15
C PHE A 158 -13.81 9.77 -4.47
N ALA A 159 -14.25 8.52 -4.45
CA ALA A 159 -15.47 8.14 -3.73
C ALA A 159 -15.34 8.39 -2.23
N ALA A 160 -14.21 8.01 -1.61
CA ALA A 160 -13.94 8.29 -0.20
C ALA A 160 -14.01 9.78 0.11
N GLN A 161 -13.34 10.62 -0.70
CA GLN A 161 -13.36 12.08 -0.55
C GLN A 161 -14.76 12.68 -0.73
N HIS A 162 -15.51 12.16 -1.69
CA HIS A 162 -16.89 12.64 -1.95
C HIS A 162 -17.80 12.32 -0.78
N ILE A 163 -17.78 11.08 -0.27
CA ILE A 163 -18.60 10.68 0.87
C ILE A 163 -18.20 11.47 2.13
N GLU A 164 -16.89 11.65 2.37
CA GLU A 164 -16.41 12.48 3.48
C GLU A 164 -17.02 13.87 3.43
N LYS A 165 -16.93 14.53 2.28
CA LYS A 165 -17.49 15.88 2.09
C LYS A 165 -18.99 15.93 2.38
N GLU A 166 -19.75 14.97 1.86
CA GLU A 166 -21.19 14.89 2.12
C GLU A 166 -21.56 14.73 3.61
N LEU A 167 -20.69 14.10 4.40
CA LEU A 167 -20.91 13.91 5.83
C LEU A 167 -20.49 15.12 6.67
N THR A 168 -19.55 15.94 6.17
CA THR A 168 -18.99 17.09 6.91
C THR A 168 -19.63 18.43 6.55
N ASP A 169 -20.22 18.58 5.37
CA ASP A 169 -20.86 19.82 4.89
C ASP A 169 -22.33 19.98 5.36
N LYS A 170 -22.76 19.24 6.41
CA LYS A 170 -24.14 19.27 6.95
C LYS A 170 -24.33 20.31 8.03
#